data_63c3a997d4af0ac06e9120f922f3f177
#
_entry.id   63c3a997d4af0ac06e9120f922f3f177
#
_cell.length_a   1.000
_cell.length_b   1.000
_cell.length_c   1.000
_cell.angle_alpha   90.00
_cell.angle_beta   90.00
_cell.angle_gamma   90.00
#
_symmetry.space_group_name_H-M   'P 1'
#
loop_
_entity.id
_entity.type
_entity.pdbx_description
1 polymer ?
#
loop_
_entity_poly.entity_id
_entity_poly.type
_entity_poly.pdbx_seq_one_letter_code
_entity_poly.pdbx_strand_id
1 'polypeptide(L)'
;MLALFKSHYSIGKSILTLNDPSKTSEGGSDSIFQIAKDNSLDKIILVEDSLVGFFEAYKKCKELNIQLIFGLRLSIRNSDNKEDESSDHKVIIFSKNDKGCKLLNKIYSKAFCDNDKFLTYIDLKDLWDEKCLKLAMPFYDSFIHVNNFSFGNAIPDFTFTKPTFFIENN
;
A
#
# COMPACT_ATOMS: atom_id res chain seq x y z
N MET A 1 -17.58 -5.89 3.05
CA MET A 1 -16.16 -6.12 3.40
C MET A 1 -15.37 -6.19 2.11
N LEU A 2 -14.20 -5.56 2.02
CA LEU A 2 -13.31 -5.64 0.86
C LEU A 2 -12.11 -6.49 1.23
N ALA A 3 -11.74 -7.45 0.38
CA ALA A 3 -10.55 -8.26 0.57
C ALA A 3 -9.32 -7.45 0.13
N LEU A 4 -8.42 -7.16 1.07
CA LEU A 4 -7.12 -6.57 0.83
C LEU A 4 -6.08 -7.69 0.90
N PHE A 5 -5.27 -7.81 -0.15
CA PHE A 5 -4.21 -8.81 -0.21
C PHE A 5 -2.84 -8.17 0.02
N LYS A 6 -1.96 -8.91 0.67
CA LYS A 6 -0.52 -8.67 0.70
C LYS A 6 0.18 -9.92 0.22
N SER A 7 1.19 -9.76 -0.62
CA SER A 7 1.94 -10.90 -1.13
C SER A 7 3.24 -11.12 -0.35
N HIS A 8 3.91 -12.22 -0.71
CA HIS A 8 5.23 -12.59 -0.19
C HIS A 8 6.31 -11.51 -0.39
N TYR A 9 6.10 -10.55 -1.28
CA TYR A 9 7.01 -9.42 -1.49
C TYR A 9 6.98 -8.40 -0.35
N SER A 10 5.89 -8.31 0.41
CA SER A 10 5.78 -7.39 1.54
C SER A 10 5.94 -8.05 2.90
N ILE A 11 5.50 -9.30 3.03
CA ILE A 11 5.49 -10.01 4.32
C ILE A 11 6.65 -11.01 4.42
N GLY A 12 7.43 -11.19 3.35
CA GLY A 12 8.55 -12.11 3.30
C GLY A 12 8.13 -13.59 3.29
N LYS A 13 7.73 -14.14 4.42
CA LYS A 13 7.21 -15.50 4.55
C LYS A 13 5.68 -15.53 4.63
N SER A 14 5.02 -14.77 3.77
CA SER A 14 3.56 -14.76 3.71
C SER A 14 3.00 -16.13 3.33
N ILE A 15 1.82 -16.42 3.84
CA ILE A 15 0.99 -17.54 3.37
C ILE A 15 0.36 -17.26 1.99
N LEU A 16 0.51 -16.04 1.46
CA LEU A 16 -0.04 -15.61 0.17
C LEU A 16 1.08 -15.31 -0.83
N THR A 17 0.90 -15.75 -2.07
CA THR A 17 1.86 -15.54 -3.15
C THR A 17 1.21 -15.03 -4.43
N LEU A 18 1.98 -14.33 -5.28
CA LEU A 18 1.60 -13.98 -6.66
C LEU A 18 1.93 -15.09 -7.66
N ASN A 19 2.49 -16.21 -7.23
CA ASN A 19 2.77 -17.33 -8.13
C ASN A 19 1.49 -17.93 -8.70
N ASP A 20 1.64 -18.51 -9.88
CA ASP A 20 0.55 -19.31 -10.49
C ASP A 20 0.20 -20.50 -9.58
N PRO A 21 -1.08 -20.89 -9.46
CA PRO A 21 -1.50 -22.03 -8.65
C PRO A 21 -0.73 -23.33 -8.95
N SER A 22 -0.33 -23.53 -10.21
CA SER A 22 0.47 -24.70 -10.61
C SER A 22 1.88 -24.75 -10.01
N LYS A 23 2.36 -23.62 -9.45
CA LYS A 23 3.67 -23.48 -8.81
C LYS A 23 3.60 -23.46 -7.30
N THR A 24 2.41 -23.55 -6.72
CA THR A 24 2.22 -23.69 -5.28
C THR A 24 2.23 -25.14 -4.88
N SER A 25 2.88 -25.47 -3.76
CA SER A 25 2.90 -26.82 -3.20
C SER A 25 1.79 -27.01 -2.16
N GLU A 26 1.33 -28.23 -1.99
CA GLU A 26 0.40 -28.58 -0.91
C GLU A 26 0.99 -28.21 0.46
N GLY A 27 0.24 -27.46 1.27
CA GLY A 27 0.71 -26.92 2.55
C GLY A 27 1.68 -25.74 2.44
N GLY A 28 1.91 -25.20 1.22
CA GLY A 28 2.70 -24.01 0.96
C GLY A 28 1.85 -22.71 0.96
N SER A 29 2.39 -21.68 0.33
CA SER A 29 1.68 -20.38 0.18
C SER A 29 0.52 -20.50 -0.79
N ASP A 30 -0.64 -19.95 -0.43
CA ASP A 30 -1.81 -19.89 -1.31
C ASP A 30 -1.64 -18.84 -2.41
N SER A 31 -2.06 -19.18 -3.62
CA SER A 31 -2.08 -18.23 -4.73
C SER A 31 -3.22 -17.23 -4.59
N ILE A 32 -2.91 -15.93 -4.56
CA ILE A 32 -3.91 -14.85 -4.57
C ILE A 32 -4.83 -14.98 -5.79
N PHE A 33 -4.31 -15.40 -6.94
CA PHE A 33 -5.09 -15.58 -8.16
C PHE A 33 -6.04 -16.77 -8.08
N GLN A 34 -5.64 -17.85 -7.41
CA GLN A 34 -6.54 -18.99 -7.17
C GLN A 34 -7.67 -18.59 -6.22
N ILE A 35 -7.34 -17.89 -5.13
CA ILE A 35 -8.35 -17.36 -4.19
C ILE A 35 -9.35 -16.46 -4.92
N ALA A 36 -8.85 -15.55 -5.79
CA ALA A 36 -9.72 -14.68 -6.56
C ALA A 36 -10.65 -15.45 -7.49
N LYS A 37 -10.14 -16.47 -8.17
CA LYS A 37 -10.93 -17.32 -9.07
C LYS A 37 -11.98 -18.12 -8.33
N ASP A 38 -11.61 -18.77 -7.23
CA ASP A 38 -12.52 -19.63 -6.45
C ASP A 38 -13.65 -18.82 -5.81
N ASN A 39 -13.40 -17.56 -5.50
CA ASN A 39 -14.39 -16.64 -4.95
C ASN A 39 -15.03 -15.72 -6.00
N SER A 40 -14.80 -15.95 -7.29
CA SER A 40 -15.36 -15.16 -8.40
C SER A 40 -15.13 -13.66 -8.24
N LEU A 41 -13.94 -13.27 -7.80
CA LEU A 41 -13.59 -11.86 -7.63
C LEU A 41 -13.31 -11.23 -9.00
N ASP A 42 -13.97 -10.13 -9.28
CA ASP A 42 -13.76 -9.30 -10.49
C ASP A 42 -12.57 -8.34 -10.34
N LYS A 43 -12.08 -8.17 -9.10
CA LYS A 43 -10.97 -7.29 -8.76
C LYS A 43 -10.12 -7.85 -7.62
N ILE A 44 -8.83 -7.54 -7.67
CA ILE A 44 -7.86 -7.79 -6.60
C ILE A 44 -7.34 -6.44 -6.12
N ILE A 45 -7.43 -6.18 -4.81
CA ILE A 45 -6.82 -5.04 -4.15
C ILE A 45 -5.55 -5.52 -3.47
N LEU A 46 -4.39 -5.20 -4.07
CA LEU A 46 -3.09 -5.61 -3.59
C LEU A 46 -2.39 -4.42 -2.94
N VAL A 47 -2.05 -4.54 -1.65
CA VAL A 47 -1.35 -3.51 -0.88
C VAL A 47 0.04 -4.03 -0.52
N GLU A 48 1.08 -3.39 -1.04
CA GLU A 48 2.46 -3.81 -0.88
C GLU A 48 3.32 -2.71 -0.23
N ASP A 49 4.40 -3.12 0.42
CA ASP A 49 5.37 -2.19 1.00
C ASP A 49 6.46 -1.77 -0.01
N SER A 50 6.39 -2.29 -1.23
CA SER A 50 7.28 -1.96 -2.35
C SER A 50 6.60 -2.11 -3.70
N LEU A 51 7.26 -1.70 -4.77
CA LEU A 51 6.76 -1.83 -6.14
C LEU A 51 7.19 -3.15 -6.82
N VAL A 52 7.91 -4.03 -6.14
CA VAL A 52 8.51 -5.23 -6.74
C VAL A 52 7.48 -6.17 -7.35
N GLY A 53 6.38 -6.45 -6.65
CA GLY A 53 5.32 -7.34 -7.11
C GLY A 53 4.35 -6.73 -8.13
N PHE A 54 4.42 -5.42 -8.40
CA PHE A 54 3.43 -4.73 -9.23
C PHE A 54 3.30 -5.31 -10.64
N PHE A 55 4.43 -5.47 -11.32
CA PHE A 55 4.41 -5.91 -12.72
C PHE A 55 3.89 -7.33 -12.87
N GLU A 56 4.27 -8.23 -11.97
CA GLU A 56 3.78 -9.61 -11.95
C GLU A 56 2.28 -9.67 -11.71
N ALA A 57 1.80 -8.94 -10.69
CA ALA A 57 0.37 -8.84 -10.40
C ALA A 57 -0.41 -8.24 -11.57
N TYR A 58 0.09 -7.16 -12.19
CA TYR A 58 -0.55 -6.51 -13.34
C TYR A 58 -0.68 -7.45 -14.53
N LYS A 59 0.41 -8.13 -14.90
CA LYS A 59 0.44 -9.07 -16.02
C LYS A 59 -0.57 -10.19 -15.79
N LYS A 60 -0.55 -10.80 -14.62
CA LYS A 60 -1.42 -11.94 -14.29
C LYS A 60 -2.90 -11.54 -14.19
N CYS A 61 -3.20 -10.42 -13.58
CA CYS A 61 -4.57 -9.89 -13.54
C CYS A 61 -5.12 -9.63 -14.94
N LYS A 62 -4.29 -9.08 -15.85
CA LYS A 62 -4.66 -8.86 -17.25
C LYS A 62 -4.94 -10.18 -17.99
N GLU A 63 -4.10 -11.20 -17.79
CA GLU A 63 -4.33 -12.54 -18.38
C GLU A 63 -5.64 -13.17 -17.90
N LEU A 64 -6.02 -12.97 -16.64
CA LEU A 64 -7.22 -13.51 -16.02
C LEU A 64 -8.46 -12.63 -16.17
N ASN A 65 -8.34 -11.48 -16.83
CA ASN A 65 -9.39 -10.46 -16.94
C ASN A 65 -9.93 -9.99 -15.57
N ILE A 66 -9.03 -9.85 -14.61
CA ILE A 66 -9.31 -9.34 -13.26
C ILE A 66 -8.77 -7.92 -13.15
N GLN A 67 -9.53 -7.00 -12.56
CA GLN A 67 -9.05 -5.64 -12.30
C GLN A 67 -8.03 -5.64 -11.15
N LEU A 68 -6.82 -5.13 -11.38
CA LEU A 68 -5.86 -4.87 -10.31
C LEU A 68 -6.05 -3.45 -9.76
N ILE A 69 -6.21 -3.34 -8.44
CA ILE A 69 -6.11 -2.10 -7.68
C ILE A 69 -4.85 -2.22 -6.83
N PHE A 70 -3.82 -1.44 -7.16
CA PHE A 70 -2.54 -1.51 -6.48
C PHE A 70 -2.35 -0.33 -5.54
N GLY A 71 -2.04 -0.64 -4.27
CA GLY A 71 -1.73 0.30 -3.21
C GLY A 71 -0.31 0.11 -2.68
N LEU A 72 0.38 1.21 -2.47
CA LEU A 72 1.70 1.24 -1.85
C LEU A 72 1.58 1.73 -0.42
N ARG A 73 2.01 0.91 0.56
CA ARG A 73 2.04 1.27 1.98
C ARG A 73 3.40 1.86 2.32
N LEU A 74 3.41 3.06 2.85
CA LEU A 74 4.61 3.82 3.19
C LEU A 74 4.55 4.36 4.61
N SER A 75 5.73 4.60 5.19
CA SER A 75 5.87 5.42 6.40
C SER A 75 5.76 6.89 6.02
N ILE A 76 5.02 7.63 6.83
CA ILE A 76 4.93 9.09 6.73
C ILE A 76 5.23 9.71 8.09
N ARG A 77 5.90 10.84 8.08
CA ARG A 77 6.37 11.59 9.25
C ARG A 77 5.90 13.03 9.18
N ASN A 78 5.58 13.62 10.30
CA ASN A 78 5.21 15.03 10.36
C ASN A 78 6.41 15.98 10.27
N SER A 79 7.52 15.56 10.85
CA SER A 79 8.71 16.36 11.02
C SER A 79 9.73 16.09 9.92
N ASP A 80 10.44 17.12 9.46
CA ASP A 80 11.62 17.00 8.61
C ASP A 80 12.86 16.55 9.41
N ASN A 81 12.75 16.50 10.75
CA ASN A 81 13.80 15.96 11.61
C ASN A 81 13.88 14.44 11.43
N LYS A 82 14.94 13.97 10.79
CA LYS A 82 15.17 12.55 10.49
C LYS A 82 15.33 11.69 11.74
N GLU A 83 15.66 12.27 12.88
CA GLU A 83 15.87 11.56 14.14
C GLU A 83 14.57 11.40 14.94
N ASP A 84 13.52 12.16 14.62
CA ASP A 84 12.23 12.10 15.33
C ASP A 84 11.27 11.12 14.67
N GLU A 85 11.30 9.89 15.14
CA GLU A 85 10.40 8.81 14.69
C GLU A 85 9.07 8.77 15.47
N SER A 86 8.88 9.62 16.45
CA SER A 86 7.69 9.59 17.34
C SER A 86 6.38 9.91 16.60
N SER A 87 6.46 10.56 15.45
CA SER A 87 5.32 10.88 14.59
C SER A 87 5.11 9.89 13.43
N ASP A 88 5.96 8.86 13.29
CA ASP A 88 5.91 7.91 12.18
C ASP A 88 4.66 7.06 12.22
N HIS A 89 3.97 7.01 11.11
CA HIS A 89 2.79 6.17 10.93
C HIS A 89 2.66 5.72 9.47
N LYS A 90 1.72 4.81 9.21
CA LYS A 90 1.53 4.24 7.87
C LYS A 90 0.37 4.88 7.12
N VAL A 91 0.59 5.06 5.83
CA VAL A 91 -0.43 5.45 4.85
C VAL A 91 -0.40 4.47 3.69
N ILE A 92 -1.52 4.36 2.97
CA ILE A 92 -1.61 3.59 1.73
C ILE A 92 -2.00 4.55 0.62
N ILE A 93 -1.25 4.52 -0.48
CA ILE A 93 -1.50 5.35 -1.65
C ILE A 93 -1.88 4.44 -2.81
N PHE A 94 -3.11 4.59 -3.32
CA PHE A 94 -3.59 3.88 -4.50
C PHE A 94 -3.46 4.74 -5.75
N SER A 95 -3.05 4.13 -6.85
CA SER A 95 -3.14 4.76 -8.17
C SER A 95 -4.53 4.55 -8.77
N LYS A 96 -5.10 5.60 -9.40
CA LYS A 96 -6.39 5.55 -10.08
C LYS A 96 -6.26 5.33 -11.59
N ASN A 97 -5.09 5.62 -12.15
CA ASN A 97 -4.82 5.57 -13.59
C ASN A 97 -3.31 5.53 -13.87
N ASP A 98 -2.94 5.46 -15.15
CA ASP A 98 -1.52 5.37 -15.58
C ASP A 98 -0.66 6.56 -15.11
N LYS A 99 -1.24 7.78 -15.07
CA LYS A 99 -0.54 8.94 -14.51
C LYS A 99 -0.29 8.75 -13.02
N GLY A 100 -1.27 8.19 -12.30
CA GLY A 100 -1.12 7.82 -10.88
C GLY A 100 -0.02 6.79 -10.66
N CYS A 101 0.13 5.79 -11.53
CA CYS A 101 1.25 4.85 -11.45
C CYS A 101 2.62 5.54 -11.58
N LYS A 102 2.73 6.52 -12.49
CA LYS A 102 3.96 7.31 -12.64
C LYS A 102 4.25 8.19 -11.40
N LEU A 103 3.20 8.77 -10.80
CA LEU A 103 3.33 9.52 -9.55
C LEU A 103 3.71 8.61 -8.38
N LEU A 104 3.13 7.41 -8.31
CA LEU A 104 3.46 6.43 -7.28
C LEU A 104 4.93 6.02 -7.34
N ASN A 105 5.49 5.85 -8.54
CA ASN A 105 6.93 5.62 -8.72
C ASN A 105 7.78 6.79 -8.19
N LYS A 106 7.38 8.04 -8.46
CA LYS A 106 8.08 9.22 -7.94
C LYS A 106 8.01 9.31 -6.42
N ILE A 107 6.83 9.03 -5.85
CA ILE A 107 6.62 8.99 -4.40
C ILE A 107 7.50 7.90 -3.77
N TYR A 108 7.55 6.72 -4.37
CA TYR A 108 8.41 5.64 -3.93
C TYR A 108 9.89 6.02 -3.97
N SER A 109 10.35 6.61 -5.10
CA SER A 109 11.74 7.08 -5.22
C SER A 109 12.06 8.16 -4.18
N LYS A 110 11.16 9.10 -3.93
CA LYS A 110 11.33 10.13 -2.90
C LYS A 110 11.52 9.51 -1.53
N ALA A 111 10.68 8.53 -1.16
CA ALA A 111 10.77 7.86 0.12
C ALA A 111 12.08 7.06 0.29
N PHE A 112 12.47 6.29 -0.73
CA PHE A 112 13.54 5.30 -0.58
C PHE A 112 14.92 5.75 -1.06
N CYS A 113 14.98 6.75 -1.96
CA CYS A 113 16.25 7.27 -2.47
C CYS A 113 16.67 8.57 -1.78
N ASP A 114 15.70 9.43 -1.43
CA ASP A 114 16.00 10.75 -0.87
C ASP A 114 15.85 10.79 0.67
N ASN A 115 14.90 10.07 1.24
CA ASN A 115 14.42 10.24 2.61
C ASN A 115 14.55 9.02 3.53
N ASP A 116 15.42 8.10 3.30
CA ASP A 116 15.66 6.96 4.20
C ASP A 116 14.37 6.18 4.62
N LYS A 117 13.54 5.84 3.63
CA LYS A 117 12.32 5.02 3.70
C LYS A 117 11.09 5.67 4.35
N PHE A 118 11.04 6.97 4.48
CA PHE A 118 9.84 7.70 4.89
C PHE A 118 9.51 8.84 3.94
N LEU A 119 8.32 9.39 4.09
CA LEU A 119 7.87 10.63 3.45
C LEU A 119 7.49 11.64 4.52
N THR A 120 7.55 12.92 4.17
CA THR A 120 6.85 13.95 4.94
C THR A 120 5.50 14.27 4.27
N TYR A 121 4.59 14.92 4.99
CA TYR A 121 3.35 15.42 4.39
C TYR A 121 3.63 16.49 3.32
N ILE A 122 4.73 17.22 3.45
CA ILE A 122 5.18 18.22 2.44
C ILE A 122 5.58 17.50 1.16
N ASP A 123 6.44 16.47 1.24
CA ASP A 123 6.83 15.67 0.08
C ASP A 123 5.62 15.07 -0.64
N LEU A 124 4.67 14.54 0.15
CA LEU A 124 3.49 13.93 -0.41
C LEU A 124 2.58 14.95 -1.10
N LYS A 125 2.39 16.12 -0.51
CA LYS A 125 1.62 17.23 -1.06
C LYS A 125 2.19 17.73 -2.39
N ASP A 126 3.51 17.86 -2.48
CA ASP A 126 4.20 18.36 -3.69
C ASP A 126 4.07 17.38 -4.87
N LEU A 127 3.94 16.07 -4.58
CA LEU A 127 3.79 15.02 -5.58
C LEU A 127 2.33 14.60 -5.82
N TRP A 128 1.36 15.24 -5.15
CA TRP A 128 -0.03 14.79 -5.14
C TRP A 128 -0.83 15.29 -6.33
N ASP A 129 -1.64 14.40 -6.89
CA ASP A 129 -2.71 14.73 -7.84
C ASP A 129 -3.96 13.93 -7.45
N GLU A 130 -4.96 14.63 -6.88
CA GLU A 130 -6.21 14.04 -6.38
C GLU A 130 -7.00 13.30 -7.47
N LYS A 131 -6.82 13.67 -8.76
CA LYS A 131 -7.44 12.97 -9.89
C LYS A 131 -6.78 11.63 -10.21
N CYS A 132 -5.54 11.47 -9.79
CA CYS A 132 -4.69 10.32 -10.15
C CYS A 132 -4.39 9.38 -8.98
N LEU A 133 -4.44 9.89 -7.75
CA LEU A 133 -4.08 9.19 -6.52
C LEU A 133 -5.25 9.17 -5.53
N LYS A 134 -5.24 8.19 -4.62
CA LYS A 134 -6.15 8.10 -3.48
C LYS A 134 -5.36 7.74 -2.23
N LEU A 135 -5.52 8.56 -1.18
CA LEU A 135 -4.95 8.29 0.14
C LEU A 135 -5.92 7.44 0.96
N ALA A 136 -5.41 6.38 1.57
CA ALA A 136 -6.13 5.57 2.54
C ALA A 136 -5.31 5.44 3.83
N MET A 137 -6.03 5.42 4.95
CA MET A 137 -5.47 5.34 6.29
C MET A 137 -5.99 4.06 6.95
N PRO A 138 -5.15 3.03 7.15
CA PRO A 138 -5.51 1.87 7.95
C PRO A 138 -5.68 2.31 9.41
N PHE A 139 -6.51 1.64 10.20
CA PHE A 139 -6.61 1.97 11.62
C PHE A 139 -5.31 1.59 12.34
N TYR A 140 -4.86 0.35 12.16
CA TYR A 140 -3.60 -0.10 12.73
C TYR A 140 -2.41 0.56 12.02
N ASP A 141 -1.42 0.95 12.77
CA ASP A 141 -0.23 1.71 12.32
C ASP A 141 -0.54 3.11 11.76
N SER A 142 -1.79 3.60 11.85
CA SER A 142 -2.13 4.99 11.51
C SER A 142 -1.73 5.97 12.60
N PHE A 143 -1.80 7.26 12.29
CA PHE A 143 -1.60 8.31 13.28
C PHE A 143 -2.56 8.20 14.48
N ILE A 144 -3.79 7.69 14.26
CA ILE A 144 -4.77 7.47 15.33
C ILE A 144 -4.24 6.43 16.31
N HIS A 145 -3.77 5.29 15.79
CA HIS A 145 -3.21 4.22 16.60
C HIS A 145 -1.92 4.66 17.31
N VAL A 146 -0.99 5.30 16.56
CA VAL A 146 0.27 5.78 17.10
C VAL A 146 0.05 6.79 18.24
N ASN A 147 -0.85 7.77 18.04
CA ASN A 147 -1.11 8.77 19.06
C ASN A 147 -1.80 8.19 20.31
N ASN A 148 -2.75 7.27 20.16
CA ASN A 148 -3.52 6.75 21.29
C ASN A 148 -2.85 5.59 22.02
N PHE A 149 -2.07 4.76 21.33
CA PHE A 149 -1.52 3.53 21.91
C PHE A 149 -0.02 3.50 22.03
N SER A 150 0.69 4.35 21.27
CA SER A 150 2.16 4.44 21.30
C SER A 150 2.67 5.81 21.77
N PHE A 151 1.77 6.65 22.31
CA PHE A 151 2.09 8.00 22.79
C PHE A 151 2.79 8.88 21.73
N GLY A 152 2.46 8.67 20.47
CA GLY A 152 2.97 9.46 19.35
C GLY A 152 2.35 10.86 19.31
N ASN A 153 2.94 11.72 18.48
CA ASN A 153 2.51 13.12 18.29
C ASN A 153 2.24 13.46 16.81
N ALA A 154 1.80 12.47 16.04
CA ALA A 154 1.52 12.65 14.62
C ALA A 154 0.34 13.61 14.39
N ILE A 155 0.57 14.68 13.62
CA ILE A 155 -0.46 15.67 13.22
C ILE A 155 -0.54 15.68 11.70
N PRO A 156 -1.48 14.92 11.09
CA PRO A 156 -1.58 14.81 9.65
C PRO A 156 -2.00 16.12 8.98
N ASP A 157 -1.36 16.48 7.87
CA ASP A 157 -1.83 17.51 6.97
C ASP A 157 -2.65 16.89 5.82
N PHE A 158 -3.98 17.04 5.87
CA PHE A 158 -4.89 16.59 4.83
C PHE A 158 -5.42 17.70 3.94
N THR A 159 -4.78 18.88 3.94
CA THR A 159 -5.25 20.03 3.15
C THR A 159 -5.26 19.77 1.64
N PHE A 160 -4.47 18.83 1.16
CA PHE A 160 -4.33 18.50 -0.26
C PHE A 160 -5.19 17.30 -0.73
N THR A 161 -5.82 16.55 0.19
CA THR A 161 -6.61 15.37 -0.16
C THR A 161 -7.61 15.00 0.94
N LYS A 162 -8.64 14.23 0.56
CA LYS A 162 -9.57 13.61 1.50
C LYS A 162 -9.23 12.13 1.68
N PRO A 163 -8.60 11.71 2.79
CA PRO A 163 -8.27 10.32 3.02
C PRO A 163 -9.52 9.46 3.21
N THR A 164 -9.40 8.18 2.89
CA THR A 164 -10.38 7.17 3.26
C THR A 164 -9.84 6.39 4.45
N PHE A 165 -10.59 6.36 5.54
CA PHE A 165 -10.25 5.57 6.72
C PHE A 165 -10.89 4.19 6.63
N PHE A 166 -10.20 3.16 7.11
CA PHE A 166 -10.74 1.81 7.19
C PHE A 166 -10.17 1.07 8.41
N ILE A 167 -10.90 0.07 8.87
CA ILE A 167 -10.49 -0.82 9.94
C ILE A 167 -10.18 -2.18 9.32
N GLU A 168 -8.99 -2.69 9.62
CA GLU A 168 -8.60 -4.04 9.24
C GLU A 168 -9.30 -5.03 10.16
N ASN A 169 -9.88 -6.08 9.59
CA ASN A 169 -10.43 -7.21 10.31
C ASN A 169 -9.45 -8.38 10.17
N ASN A 170 -8.59 -8.53 11.16
CA ASN A 170 -7.57 -9.57 11.24
C ASN A 170 -8.10 -10.80 11.99
#